data_884cee7a29474cda897c264fab5d887b
#
_entry.id   884cee7a29474cda897c264fab5d887b
#
_cell.length_a   1.000
_cell.length_b   1.000
_cell.length_c   1.000
_cell.angle_alpha   90.00
_cell.angle_beta   90.00
_cell.angle_gamma   90.00
#
_symmetry.space_group_name_H-M   'P 1'
#
loop_
_entity.id
_entity.type
_entity.pdbx_description
1 polymer ?
#
loop_
_entity_poly.entity_id
_entity_poly.type
_entity_poly.pdbx_seq_one_letter_code
_entity_poly.pdbx_strand_id
1 'polypeptide(L)'
;MTDMEKKVMVRLCAKIVIETDLYDTDIEVQNLIDWICVSEQIKSNNNEIRRLTGEYKQIEPECRAGVQEQLERMKILCKERNSLYEKQNDLRGKKENIERSLQR
;
A
#
# COMPACT_ATOMS: atom_id res chain seq x y z
N MET A 1 6.44 12.06 -5.72
CA MET A 1 5.66 11.30 -6.71
C MET A 1 6.60 10.50 -7.61
N THR A 2 6.34 9.21 -7.76
CA THR A 2 7.15 8.34 -8.61
C THR A 2 6.87 8.59 -10.10
N ASP A 3 7.76 8.12 -10.98
CA ASP A 3 7.56 8.25 -12.43
C ASP A 3 6.30 7.54 -12.89
N MET A 4 6.00 6.38 -12.30
CA MET A 4 4.77 5.63 -12.62
C MET A 4 3.52 6.39 -12.17
N GLU A 5 3.54 7.00 -11.01
CA GLU A 5 2.44 7.84 -10.52
C GLU A 5 2.19 9.02 -11.44
N LYS A 6 3.26 9.69 -11.89
CA LYS A 6 3.16 10.80 -12.84
C LYS A 6 2.53 10.35 -14.16
N LYS A 7 2.96 9.22 -14.70
CA LYS A 7 2.39 8.65 -15.93
C LYS A 7 0.92 8.35 -15.78
N VAL A 8 0.51 7.75 -14.67
CA VAL A 8 -0.89 7.43 -14.38
C VAL A 8 -1.71 8.72 -14.28
N MET A 9 -1.22 9.71 -13.56
CA MET A 9 -1.93 10.98 -13.41
C MET A 9 -2.09 11.73 -14.73
N VAL A 10 -1.03 11.79 -15.55
CA VAL A 10 -1.08 12.40 -16.88
C VAL A 10 -2.09 11.69 -17.77
N ARG A 11 -2.07 10.36 -17.76
CA ARG A 11 -2.97 9.54 -18.57
C ARG A 11 -4.42 9.73 -18.14
N LEU A 12 -4.68 9.74 -16.83
CA LEU A 12 -6.00 9.98 -16.26
C LEU A 12 -6.53 11.37 -16.65
N CYS A 13 -5.72 12.41 -16.51
CA CYS A 13 -6.08 13.77 -16.90
C CYS A 13 -6.39 13.86 -18.40
N ALA A 14 -5.57 13.24 -19.23
CA ALA A 14 -5.79 13.20 -20.68
C ALA A 14 -7.14 12.54 -21.02
N LYS A 15 -7.47 11.44 -20.36
CA LYS A 15 -8.75 10.75 -20.57
C LYS A 15 -9.94 11.60 -20.14
N ILE A 16 -9.87 12.28 -19.01
CA ILE A 16 -10.92 13.16 -18.52
C ILE A 16 -11.16 14.32 -19.46
N VAL A 17 -10.09 14.89 -20.02
CA VAL A 17 -10.18 16.06 -20.91
C VAL A 17 -10.69 15.69 -22.29
N ILE A 18 -10.23 14.57 -22.86
CA ILE A 18 -10.54 14.20 -24.26
C ILE A 18 -11.89 13.51 -24.38
N GLU A 19 -12.31 12.82 -23.36
CA GLU A 19 -13.32 11.82 -23.46
C GLU A 19 -14.69 12.19 -23.01
N THR A 20 -15.67 11.75 -23.68
CA THR A 20 -17.06 12.02 -23.34
C THR A 20 -17.98 10.80 -23.30
N ASP A 21 -17.74 9.74 -24.05
CA ASP A 21 -18.76 8.68 -24.14
C ASP A 21 -18.28 7.32 -24.64
N LEU A 22 -17.04 6.92 -24.39
CA LEU A 22 -16.57 5.61 -24.81
C LEU A 22 -16.51 4.63 -23.62
N TYR A 23 -17.17 3.48 -23.75
CA TYR A 23 -17.22 2.44 -22.73
C TYR A 23 -15.85 1.92 -22.33
N ASP A 24 -14.94 1.76 -23.28
CA ASP A 24 -13.56 1.29 -23.02
C ASP A 24 -12.79 2.31 -22.17
N THR A 25 -13.09 3.59 -22.35
CA THR A 25 -12.49 4.67 -21.59
C THR A 25 -12.90 4.60 -20.12
N ASP A 26 -14.17 4.28 -19.85
CA ASP A 26 -14.65 4.16 -18.47
C ASP A 26 -13.90 3.06 -17.71
N ILE A 27 -13.64 1.93 -18.36
CA ILE A 27 -12.87 0.83 -17.76
C ILE A 27 -11.44 1.27 -17.49
N GLU A 28 -10.81 1.96 -18.42
CA GLU A 28 -9.44 2.46 -18.25
C GLU A 28 -9.37 3.52 -17.14
N VAL A 29 -10.31 4.45 -17.10
CA VAL A 29 -10.39 5.47 -16.04
C VAL A 29 -10.55 4.79 -14.68
N GLN A 30 -11.42 3.79 -14.58
CA GLN A 30 -11.61 3.06 -13.34
C GLN A 30 -10.32 2.35 -12.90
N ASN A 31 -9.61 1.72 -13.82
CA ASN A 31 -8.32 1.08 -13.53
C ASN A 31 -7.27 2.09 -13.03
N LEU A 32 -7.24 3.27 -13.61
CA LEU A 32 -6.32 4.33 -13.19
C LEU A 32 -6.65 4.82 -11.78
N ILE A 33 -7.93 5.00 -11.48
CA ILE A 33 -8.40 5.39 -10.14
C ILE A 33 -8.06 4.29 -9.13
N ASP A 34 -8.33 3.03 -9.46
CA ASP A 34 -8.01 1.89 -8.60
C ASP A 34 -6.51 1.82 -8.31
N TRP A 35 -5.68 2.06 -9.32
CA TRP A 35 -4.22 2.10 -9.15
C TRP A 35 -3.80 3.17 -8.15
N ILE A 36 -4.36 4.37 -8.25
CA ILE A 36 -4.09 5.47 -7.32
C ILE A 36 -4.52 5.09 -5.90
N CYS A 37 -5.73 4.55 -5.74
CA CYS A 37 -6.25 4.14 -4.44
C CYS A 37 -5.40 3.05 -3.80
N VAL A 38 -5.02 2.02 -4.56
CA VAL A 38 -4.16 0.94 -4.07
C VAL A 38 -2.78 1.47 -3.71
N SER A 39 -2.21 2.37 -4.51
CA SER A 39 -0.91 2.99 -4.22
C SER A 39 -0.93 3.77 -2.90
N GLU A 40 -2.00 4.51 -2.63
CA GLU A 40 -2.17 5.23 -1.36
C GLU A 40 -2.32 4.27 -0.18
N GLN A 41 -3.06 3.18 -0.35
CA GLN A 41 -3.18 2.15 0.68
C GLN A 41 -1.83 1.51 0.99
N ILE A 42 -1.00 1.25 -0.02
CA ILE A 42 0.35 0.72 0.15
C ILE A 42 1.21 1.69 0.98
N LYS A 43 1.17 2.97 0.67
CA LYS A 43 1.92 4.00 1.43
C LYS A 43 1.48 4.05 2.88
N SER A 44 0.17 4.09 3.13
CA SER A 44 -0.40 4.12 4.48
C SER A 44 0.00 2.87 5.26
N ASN A 45 -0.07 1.71 4.63
CA ASN A 45 0.29 0.45 5.25
C ASN A 45 1.78 0.39 5.59
N ASN A 46 2.65 0.88 4.69
CA ASN A 46 4.09 0.98 4.95
C ASN A 46 4.40 1.89 6.15
N ASN A 47 3.71 3.00 6.27
CA ASN A 47 3.88 3.92 7.40
C ASN A 47 3.51 3.23 8.72
N GLU A 48 2.45 2.44 8.72
CA GLU A 48 2.02 1.69 9.90
C GLU A 48 3.03 0.60 10.27
N ILE A 49 3.58 -0.11 9.28
CA ILE A 49 4.64 -1.10 9.49
C ILE A 49 5.87 -0.44 10.12
N ARG A 50 6.27 0.73 9.63
CA ARG A 50 7.40 1.48 10.19
C ARG A 50 7.14 1.90 11.63
N ARG A 51 5.93 2.35 11.94
CA ARG A 51 5.54 2.73 13.30
C ARG A 51 5.67 1.54 14.25
N LEU A 52 5.12 0.39 13.89
CA LEU A 52 5.19 -0.83 14.69
C LEU A 52 6.63 -1.32 14.86
N THR A 53 7.44 -1.24 13.81
CA THR A 53 8.86 -1.59 13.87
C THR A 53 9.62 -0.69 14.83
N GLY A 54 9.30 0.61 14.85
CA GLY A 54 9.88 1.57 15.78
C GLY A 54 9.53 1.24 17.23
N GLU A 55 8.27 0.92 17.51
CA GLU A 55 7.83 0.50 18.84
C GLU A 55 8.53 -0.79 19.28
N TYR A 56 8.65 -1.76 18.39
CA TYR A 56 9.36 -3.00 18.66
C TYR A 56 10.82 -2.73 19.09
N LYS A 57 11.52 -1.87 18.36
CA LYS A 57 12.91 -1.53 18.67
C LYS A 57 13.04 -0.84 20.02
N GLN A 58 12.06 -0.04 20.41
CA GLN A 58 12.08 0.64 21.72
C GLN A 58 11.96 -0.32 22.89
N ILE A 59 11.15 -1.38 22.75
CA ILE A 59 10.95 -2.36 23.82
C ILE A 59 11.92 -3.55 23.78
N GLU A 60 12.67 -3.72 22.72
CA GLU A 60 13.59 -4.84 22.53
C GLU A 60 14.57 -5.02 23.68
N PRO A 61 15.26 -3.97 24.20
CA PRO A 61 16.18 -4.15 25.32
C PRO A 61 15.51 -4.71 26.58
N GLU A 62 14.29 -4.28 26.88
CA GLU A 62 13.53 -4.76 28.03
C GLU A 62 13.07 -6.21 27.81
N CYS A 63 12.71 -6.56 26.58
CA CYS A 63 12.37 -7.93 26.22
C CYS A 63 13.57 -8.87 26.44
N ARG A 64 14.78 -8.45 26.06
CA ARG A 64 16.01 -9.20 26.30
C ARG A 64 16.31 -9.33 27.79
N ALA A 65 15.95 -8.35 28.58
CA ALA A 65 16.07 -8.38 30.03
C ALA A 65 15.02 -9.26 30.72
N GLY A 66 14.06 -9.80 29.98
CA GLY A 66 13.04 -10.72 30.50
C GLY A 66 11.85 -10.00 31.17
N VAL A 67 11.59 -8.72 30.86
CA VAL A 67 10.44 -8.00 31.39
C VAL A 67 9.17 -8.58 30.76
N GLN A 68 8.38 -9.27 31.58
CA GLN A 68 7.20 -10.03 31.12
C GLN A 68 6.17 -9.16 30.36
N GLU A 69 5.90 -7.98 30.88
CA GLU A 69 4.96 -7.04 30.28
C GLU A 69 5.39 -6.63 28.87
N GLN A 70 6.67 -6.40 28.65
CA GLN A 70 7.21 -6.04 27.33
C GLN A 70 7.28 -7.24 26.39
N LEU A 71 7.49 -8.44 26.90
CA LEU A 71 7.45 -9.67 26.10
C LEU A 71 6.03 -9.89 25.53
N GLU A 72 5.00 -9.64 26.32
CA GLU A 72 3.61 -9.75 25.86
C GLU A 72 3.31 -8.69 24.80
N ARG A 73 3.76 -7.47 25.02
CA ARG A 73 3.60 -6.37 24.05
C ARG A 73 4.30 -6.71 22.74
N MET A 74 5.49 -7.27 22.79
CA MET A 74 6.24 -7.69 21.60
C MET A 74 5.47 -8.70 20.77
N LYS A 75 4.82 -9.68 21.41
CA LYS A 75 3.98 -10.66 20.72
C LYS A 75 2.85 -10.00 19.95
N ILE A 76 2.19 -9.02 20.58
CA ILE A 76 1.10 -8.27 19.95
C ILE A 76 1.61 -7.47 18.76
N LEU A 77 2.73 -6.76 18.92
CA LEU A 77 3.33 -5.97 17.83
C LEU A 77 3.76 -6.83 16.65
N CYS A 78 4.36 -8.00 16.92
CA CYS A 78 4.74 -8.94 15.85
C CYS A 78 3.52 -9.46 15.10
N LYS A 79 2.44 -9.78 15.81
CA LYS A 79 1.21 -10.27 15.20
C LYS A 79 0.57 -9.20 14.30
N GLU A 80 0.48 -7.97 14.80
CA GLU A 80 -0.05 -6.84 14.02
C GLU A 80 0.80 -6.57 12.78
N ARG A 81 2.13 -6.57 12.95
CA ARG A 81 3.06 -6.35 11.83
C ARG A 81 2.93 -7.45 10.77
N ASN A 82 2.80 -8.70 11.17
CA ASN A 82 2.64 -9.81 10.22
C ASN A 82 1.33 -9.67 9.41
N SER A 83 0.25 -9.27 10.07
CA SER A 83 -1.02 -8.98 9.38
C SER A 83 -0.86 -7.86 8.35
N LEU A 84 -0.10 -6.83 8.69
CA LEU A 84 0.17 -5.73 7.76
C LEU A 84 1.04 -6.17 6.59
N TYR A 85 2.00 -7.05 6.79
CA TYR A 85 2.81 -7.62 5.70
C TYR A 85 1.96 -8.45 4.74
N GLU A 86 1.04 -9.26 5.24
CA GLU A 86 0.12 -10.03 4.40
C GLU A 86 -0.76 -9.10 3.57
N LYS A 87 -1.33 -8.07 4.21
CA LYS A 87 -2.11 -7.04 3.53
C LYS A 87 -1.28 -6.33 2.45
N GLN A 88 -0.02 -6.03 2.75
CA GLN A 88 0.89 -5.38 1.81
C GLN A 88 1.15 -6.24 0.58
N ASN A 89 1.33 -7.54 0.75
CA ASN A 89 1.50 -8.46 -0.37
C ASN A 89 0.27 -8.52 -1.25
N ASP A 90 -0.92 -8.54 -0.66
CA ASP A 90 -2.19 -8.52 -1.39
C ASP A 90 -2.35 -7.22 -2.18
N LEU A 91 -2.03 -6.08 -1.57
CA LEU A 91 -2.11 -4.77 -2.22
C LEU A 91 -1.14 -4.67 -3.40
N ARG A 92 0.09 -5.17 -3.23
CA ARG A 92 1.08 -5.20 -4.31
C ARG A 92 0.64 -6.08 -5.47
N GLY A 93 0.03 -7.22 -5.17
CA GLY A 93 -0.53 -8.10 -6.19
C GLY A 93 -1.64 -7.42 -6.99
N LYS A 94 -2.54 -6.71 -6.32
CA LYS A 94 -3.59 -5.91 -6.96
C LYS A 94 -3.00 -4.83 -7.85
N LYS A 95 -1.99 -4.11 -7.34
CA LYS A 95 -1.32 -3.05 -8.09
C LYS A 95 -0.68 -3.59 -9.37
N GLU A 96 0.02 -4.71 -9.28
CA GLU A 96 0.63 -5.36 -10.45
C GLU A 96 -0.40 -5.76 -11.49
N ASN A 97 -1.54 -6.32 -11.08
CA ASN A 97 -2.61 -6.70 -11.97
C ASN A 97 -3.19 -5.50 -12.72
N ILE A 98 -3.39 -4.39 -12.01
CA ILE A 98 -3.86 -3.14 -12.60
C ILE A 98 -2.83 -2.62 -13.61
N GLU A 99 -1.54 -2.62 -13.25
CA GLU A 99 -0.46 -2.18 -14.12
C GLU A 99 -0.39 -2.99 -15.41
N ARG A 100 -0.57 -4.31 -15.33
CA ARG A 100 -0.64 -5.18 -16.52
C ARG A 100 -1.81 -4.80 -17.41
N SER A 101 -2.97 -4.50 -16.83
CA SER A 101 -4.14 -4.07 -17.59
C SER A 101 -3.91 -2.74 -18.30
N LEU A 102 -3.19 -1.81 -17.66
CA LEU A 102 -2.88 -0.50 -18.22
C LEU A 102 -1.83 -0.54 -19.32
N GLN A 103 -0.98 -1.56 -19.34
CA GLN A 103 0.09 -1.73 -20.34
C GLN A 103 -0.37 -2.39 -21.64
N ARG A 104 -1.59 -2.91 -21.69
CA ARG A 104 -2.14 -3.56 -22.87
C ARG A 104 -2.59 -2.60 -23.96
#